data_aaa38d199586ad46e82c862767d69030
#
_entry.id   aaa38d199586ad46e82c862767d69030
#
_cell.length_a   1.000
_cell.length_b   1.000
_cell.length_c   1.000
_cell.angle_alpha   90.00
_cell.angle_beta   90.00
_cell.angle_gamma   90.00
#
_symmetry.space_group_name_H-M   'P 1'
#
loop_
_entity.id
_entity.type
_entity.pdbx_description
1 polymer ?
#
loop_
_entity_poly.entity_id
_entity_poly.type
_entity_poly.pdbx_seq_one_letter_code
_entity_poly.pdbx_strand_id
1 'polypeptide(L)'
;DYPIGHLQYHRNAEITGTGNTADLISATYFLENSNDIHPHDLAVGVIEFIDDKEYWVVDPLEGGGDLVFLTLGWNDETTAQELLESPSSIHIVRWDTNLGLWVDEGGVVDQNRGTVTTISEVSGYGMFTLAKVKKEEVLAKGLVVYNSVTPNQDGTNDFFFIDGISEYPDNELVIFNRWGTKVYETKGYNETDNVFQGFSQVPSTYRAEEKLPAGTYFYVLRYRYEDEDGTSKMEKRAGYLYINAND
;
A
#
# COMPACT_ATOMS: atom_id res chain seq x y z
N ASP A 1 22.42 4.33 -5.48
CA ASP A 1 22.15 3.63 -6.73
C ASP A 1 22.96 2.33 -6.76
N TYR A 2 22.28 1.20 -6.92
CA TYR A 2 22.88 -0.13 -7.01
C TYR A 2 22.79 -0.60 -8.45
N PRO A 3 23.90 -0.59 -9.22
CA PRO A 3 23.93 -1.03 -10.61
C PRO A 3 23.90 -2.56 -10.68
N ILE A 4 22.78 -3.14 -10.37
CA ILE A 4 22.54 -4.58 -10.35
C ILE A 4 21.75 -5.04 -11.58
N GLY A 5 21.74 -6.32 -11.85
CA GLY A 5 21.04 -6.89 -12.99
C GLY A 5 21.37 -8.37 -13.19
N HIS A 6 20.85 -8.96 -14.25
CA HIS A 6 21.10 -10.35 -14.64
C HIS A 6 21.47 -10.42 -16.11
N LEU A 7 22.55 -11.12 -16.42
CA LEU A 7 23.10 -11.23 -17.79
C LEU A 7 23.33 -9.85 -18.44
N GLN A 8 22.64 -9.57 -19.56
CA GLN A 8 22.70 -8.30 -20.28
C GLN A 8 21.73 -7.23 -19.75
N TYR A 9 20.85 -7.60 -18.84
CA TYR A 9 19.81 -6.71 -18.32
C TYR A 9 20.32 -5.95 -17.10
N HIS A 10 20.34 -4.64 -17.19
CA HIS A 10 20.67 -3.74 -16.09
C HIS A 10 19.38 -3.29 -15.39
N ARG A 11 19.24 -3.66 -14.12
CA ARG A 11 18.01 -3.45 -13.32
C ARG A 11 18.36 -2.83 -11.97
N ASN A 12 18.69 -1.54 -12.01
CA ASN A 12 19.09 -0.84 -10.78
C ASN A 12 17.97 -0.72 -9.76
N ALA A 13 18.35 -0.75 -8.50
CA ALA A 13 17.59 -0.26 -7.38
C ALA A 13 18.26 1.02 -6.86
N GLU A 14 17.48 2.08 -6.66
CA GLU A 14 17.94 3.29 -5.98
C GLU A 14 17.35 3.28 -4.56
N ILE A 15 18.22 3.45 -3.58
CA ILE A 15 17.84 3.47 -2.18
C ILE A 15 18.22 4.86 -1.64
N THR A 16 17.22 5.56 -1.08
CA THR A 16 17.40 6.86 -0.46
C THR A 16 16.97 6.77 1.00
N GLY A 17 17.91 6.88 1.92
CA GLY A 17 17.64 6.90 3.34
C GLY A 17 17.60 8.32 3.88
N THR A 18 16.85 8.51 4.95
CA THR A 18 16.75 9.77 5.68
C THR A 18 17.71 9.83 6.87
N GLY A 19 18.43 8.74 7.14
CA GLY A 19 19.06 8.54 8.42
C GLY A 19 20.58 8.40 8.40
N ASN A 20 21.07 7.36 8.98
CA ASN A 20 22.45 7.17 9.38
C ASN A 20 23.30 6.68 8.20
N THR A 21 24.38 7.38 7.89
CA THR A 21 25.32 7.00 6.82
C THR A 21 26.12 5.72 7.12
N ALA A 22 25.91 5.12 8.29
CA ALA A 22 26.57 3.88 8.70
C ALA A 22 25.76 2.60 8.36
N ASP A 23 24.52 2.74 7.91
CA ASP A 23 23.68 1.60 7.57
C ASP A 23 24.08 1.02 6.20
N LEU A 24 24.41 -0.26 6.22
CA LEU A 24 24.73 -1.01 5.01
C LEU A 24 23.48 -1.78 4.56
N ILE A 25 23.01 -1.50 3.35
CA ILE A 25 21.89 -2.19 2.72
C ILE A 25 22.38 -2.94 1.50
N SER A 26 21.98 -4.18 1.35
CA SER A 26 22.19 -4.97 0.16
C SER A 26 20.97 -4.92 -0.75
N ALA A 27 21.21 -4.97 -2.06
CA ALA A 27 20.17 -5.16 -3.05
C ALA A 27 20.62 -6.22 -4.05
N THR A 28 19.76 -7.19 -4.33
CA THR A 28 20.00 -8.25 -5.30
C THR A 28 18.81 -8.37 -6.23
N TYR A 29 19.07 -8.51 -7.52
CA TYR A 29 18.04 -8.67 -8.55
C TYR A 29 17.94 -10.11 -9.01
N PHE A 30 16.72 -10.58 -9.27
CA PHE A 30 16.40 -11.90 -9.79
C PHE A 30 15.47 -11.78 -10.99
N LEU A 31 15.85 -12.42 -12.11
CA LEU A 31 14.99 -12.58 -13.28
C LEU A 31 14.27 -13.93 -13.16
N GLU A 32 13.37 -14.00 -12.20
CA GLU A 32 12.65 -15.21 -11.80
C GLU A 32 11.24 -14.82 -11.31
N ASN A 33 10.33 -15.78 -11.31
CA ASN A 33 8.96 -15.57 -10.86
C ASN A 33 8.88 -15.61 -9.32
N SER A 34 8.55 -14.51 -8.71
CA SER A 34 8.36 -14.42 -7.24
C SER A 34 7.17 -15.25 -6.72
N ASN A 35 6.21 -15.60 -7.60
CA ASN A 35 5.09 -16.49 -7.26
C ASN A 35 5.53 -17.92 -6.88
N ASP A 36 6.69 -18.36 -7.36
CA ASP A 36 7.25 -19.66 -7.02
C ASP A 36 7.75 -19.74 -5.57
N ILE A 37 7.94 -18.57 -4.94
CA ILE A 37 8.42 -18.43 -3.56
C ILE A 37 7.28 -17.98 -2.65
N HIS A 38 6.54 -16.97 -3.07
CA HIS A 38 5.42 -16.36 -2.33
C HIS A 38 4.20 -16.20 -3.25
N PRO A 39 3.11 -16.95 -2.98
CA PRO A 39 1.93 -16.95 -3.84
C PRO A 39 1.35 -15.55 -4.08
N HIS A 40 1.09 -15.19 -5.33
CA HIS A 40 0.57 -13.88 -5.71
C HIS A 40 -0.92 -13.68 -5.37
N ASP A 41 -1.66 -14.77 -5.15
CA ASP A 41 -3.05 -14.71 -4.66
C ASP A 41 -3.14 -14.29 -3.17
N LEU A 42 -2.02 -14.32 -2.46
CA LEU A 42 -1.90 -13.79 -1.10
C LEU A 42 -1.48 -12.32 -1.16
N ALA A 43 -2.35 -11.47 -1.69
CA ALA A 43 -2.12 -10.05 -1.84
C ALA A 43 -3.24 -9.22 -1.21
N VAL A 44 -2.93 -7.98 -0.77
CA VAL A 44 -3.96 -7.04 -0.32
C VAL A 44 -4.86 -6.63 -1.49
N GLY A 45 -6.13 -6.36 -1.21
CA GLY A 45 -7.22 -6.31 -2.20
C GLY A 45 -7.11 -5.30 -3.34
N VAL A 46 -6.19 -4.34 -3.27
CA VAL A 46 -5.96 -3.37 -4.36
C VAL A 46 -4.94 -3.82 -5.37
N ILE A 47 -4.10 -4.80 -5.04
CA ILE A 47 -3.13 -5.36 -5.96
C ILE A 47 -3.91 -6.23 -6.96
N GLU A 48 -3.86 -5.83 -8.23
CA GLU A 48 -4.56 -6.51 -9.32
C GLU A 48 -3.69 -7.58 -9.97
N PHE A 49 -2.40 -7.27 -10.14
CA PHE A 49 -1.42 -8.15 -10.75
C PHE A 49 -0.05 -7.88 -10.15
N ILE A 50 0.71 -8.93 -9.86
CA ILE A 50 2.11 -8.86 -9.39
C ILE A 50 3.01 -9.37 -10.50
N ASP A 51 4.14 -8.69 -10.73
CA ASP A 51 5.12 -9.10 -11.75
C ASP A 51 5.57 -10.54 -11.52
N ASP A 52 5.41 -11.37 -12.53
CA ASP A 52 5.74 -12.79 -12.51
C ASP A 52 7.09 -13.12 -13.19
N LYS A 53 7.87 -12.07 -13.52
CA LYS A 53 9.13 -12.23 -14.24
C LYS A 53 10.35 -11.83 -13.45
N GLU A 54 10.21 -10.88 -12.52
CA GLU A 54 11.36 -10.33 -11.83
C GLU A 54 11.04 -9.88 -10.40
N TYR A 55 12.06 -9.90 -9.56
CA TYR A 55 11.97 -9.34 -8.20
C TYR A 55 13.33 -8.90 -7.68
N TRP A 56 13.31 -8.13 -6.60
CA TRP A 56 14.49 -7.67 -5.87
C TRP A 56 14.42 -8.15 -4.43
N VAL A 57 15.57 -8.46 -3.85
CA VAL A 57 15.72 -8.66 -2.41
C VAL A 57 16.56 -7.51 -1.87
N VAL A 58 15.99 -6.77 -0.93
CA VAL A 58 16.63 -5.62 -0.29
C VAL A 58 16.66 -5.88 1.20
N ASP A 59 17.86 -5.99 1.77
CA ASP A 59 18.06 -6.33 3.17
C ASP A 59 19.15 -5.47 3.83
N PRO A 60 18.99 -5.09 5.11
CA PRO A 60 20.04 -4.47 5.87
C PRO A 60 21.14 -5.51 6.19
N LEU A 61 22.42 -5.14 5.98
CA LEU A 61 23.56 -5.99 6.32
C LEU A 61 24.03 -5.78 7.75
N GLU A 62 24.07 -4.53 8.21
CA GLU A 62 24.48 -4.17 9.56
C GLU A 62 23.66 -2.95 10.05
N GLY A 63 23.50 -2.81 11.36
CA GLY A 63 22.93 -1.61 11.98
C GLY A 63 21.40 -1.65 12.22
N GLY A 64 20.68 -2.63 11.69
CA GLY A 64 19.24 -2.75 11.88
C GLY A 64 18.40 -1.78 11.06
N GLY A 65 19.04 -0.99 10.22
CA GLY A 65 18.55 -0.16 9.14
C GLY A 65 17.37 0.76 9.46
N ASP A 66 17.60 2.04 9.38
CA ASP A 66 16.50 2.98 9.19
C ASP A 66 15.75 2.59 7.91
N LEU A 67 14.44 2.75 7.90
CA LEU A 67 13.61 2.50 6.71
C LEU A 67 14.00 3.49 5.60
N VAL A 68 13.84 3.07 4.35
CA VAL A 68 14.35 3.81 3.18
C VAL A 68 13.26 3.99 2.14
N PHE A 69 13.42 5.00 1.28
CA PHE A 69 12.69 5.05 0.02
C PHE A 69 13.36 4.13 -0.99
N LEU A 70 12.56 3.35 -1.70
CA LEU A 70 13.02 2.42 -2.72
C LEU A 70 12.51 2.86 -4.08
N THR A 71 13.42 2.94 -5.06
CA THR A 71 13.09 3.16 -6.47
C THR A 71 13.50 1.94 -7.27
N LEU A 72 12.56 1.38 -8.02
CA LEU A 72 12.79 0.27 -8.95
C LEU A 72 12.47 0.70 -10.36
N GLY A 73 13.19 0.15 -11.32
CA GLY A 73 12.93 0.40 -12.73
C GLY A 73 12.04 -0.66 -13.36
N TRP A 74 11.46 -0.36 -14.53
CA TRP A 74 10.84 -1.34 -15.42
C TRP A 74 11.36 -1.16 -16.85
N ASN A 75 11.22 -2.19 -17.68
CA ASN A 75 11.52 -2.10 -19.11
C ASN A 75 10.73 -3.17 -19.90
N ASP A 76 10.74 -3.05 -21.21
CA ASP A 76 9.98 -3.92 -22.12
C ASP A 76 10.54 -5.35 -22.21
N GLU A 77 11.75 -5.61 -21.73
CA GLU A 77 12.44 -6.89 -21.90
C GLU A 77 12.23 -7.84 -20.71
N THR A 78 12.15 -7.32 -19.48
CA THR A 78 12.11 -8.12 -18.25
C THR A 78 10.84 -7.96 -17.43
N THR A 79 10.11 -6.86 -17.58
CA THR A 79 8.86 -6.58 -16.84
C THR A 79 7.65 -7.24 -17.53
N ALA A 80 6.68 -7.66 -16.76
CA ALA A 80 5.46 -8.26 -17.28
C ALA A 80 4.65 -7.29 -18.15
N GLN A 81 4.05 -7.80 -19.23
CA GLN A 81 3.33 -6.98 -20.21
C GLN A 81 2.13 -6.25 -19.59
N GLU A 82 1.46 -6.86 -18.64
CA GLU A 82 0.32 -6.30 -17.90
C GLU A 82 0.65 -4.99 -17.18
N LEU A 83 1.90 -4.82 -16.74
CA LEU A 83 2.39 -3.59 -16.11
C LEU A 83 2.68 -2.53 -17.18
N LEU A 84 3.26 -2.94 -18.30
CA LEU A 84 3.63 -2.04 -19.40
C LEU A 84 2.41 -1.42 -20.09
N GLU A 85 1.27 -2.09 -20.07
CA GLU A 85 0.00 -1.57 -20.61
C GLU A 85 -0.57 -0.39 -19.80
N SER A 86 -0.21 -0.30 -18.52
CA SER A 86 -0.70 0.74 -17.63
C SER A 86 0.38 1.26 -16.68
N PRO A 87 1.46 1.87 -17.17
CA PRO A 87 2.62 2.23 -16.35
C PRO A 87 2.27 3.17 -15.17
N SER A 88 1.26 4.02 -15.35
CA SER A 88 0.80 4.94 -14.28
C SER A 88 0.16 4.24 -13.08
N SER A 89 -0.07 2.93 -13.17
CA SER A 89 -0.65 2.12 -12.09
C SER A 89 0.39 1.19 -11.46
N ILE A 90 1.67 1.35 -11.80
CA ILE A 90 2.75 0.54 -11.25
C ILE A 90 3.06 1.04 -9.84
N HIS A 91 3.01 0.12 -8.88
CA HIS A 91 3.48 0.30 -7.51
C HIS A 91 4.60 -0.69 -7.21
N ILE A 92 5.32 -0.43 -6.13
CA ILE A 92 6.24 -1.39 -5.50
C ILE A 92 5.45 -2.16 -4.45
N VAL A 93 5.55 -3.48 -4.49
CA VAL A 93 4.96 -4.35 -3.47
C VAL A 93 6.04 -5.17 -2.79
N ARG A 94 5.82 -5.48 -1.52
CA ARG A 94 6.73 -6.25 -0.68
C ARG A 94 6.01 -7.45 -0.08
N TRP A 95 6.71 -8.58 -0.01
CA TRP A 95 6.25 -9.70 0.79
C TRP A 95 6.47 -9.42 2.28
N ASP A 96 5.38 -9.33 3.03
CA ASP A 96 5.44 -9.20 4.48
C ASP A 96 5.40 -10.58 5.15
N THR A 97 6.53 -10.99 5.71
CA THR A 97 6.68 -12.31 6.34
C THR A 97 5.85 -12.49 7.61
N ASN A 98 5.50 -11.40 8.29
CA ASN A 98 4.67 -11.44 9.50
C ASN A 98 3.19 -11.61 9.17
N LEU A 99 2.74 -10.96 8.09
CA LEU A 99 1.36 -11.04 7.62
C LEU A 99 1.13 -12.25 6.70
N GLY A 100 2.20 -12.75 6.05
CA GLY A 100 2.10 -13.77 5.01
C GLY A 100 1.35 -13.28 3.77
N LEU A 101 1.53 -12.00 3.42
CA LEU A 101 0.82 -11.32 2.32
C LEU A 101 1.77 -10.39 1.56
N TRP A 102 1.47 -10.18 0.27
CA TRP A 102 2.00 -9.06 -0.48
C TRP A 102 1.32 -7.76 -0.06
N VAL A 103 2.11 -6.78 0.36
CA VAL A 103 1.66 -5.46 0.78
C VAL A 103 2.10 -4.41 -0.22
N ASP A 104 1.28 -3.36 -0.40
CA ASP A 104 1.58 -2.26 -1.28
C ASP A 104 2.41 -1.21 -0.53
N GLU A 105 3.61 -0.92 -1.03
CA GLU A 105 4.50 0.13 -0.53
C GLU A 105 4.30 1.45 -1.28
N GLY A 106 3.32 1.48 -2.21
CA GLY A 106 3.00 2.64 -3.01
C GLY A 106 3.86 2.81 -4.26
N GLY A 107 3.58 3.86 -5.03
CA GLY A 107 4.32 4.13 -6.26
C GLY A 107 4.13 5.53 -6.81
N VAL A 108 5.21 6.32 -6.87
CA VAL A 108 5.31 7.53 -7.66
C VAL A 108 6.06 7.21 -8.93
N VAL A 109 5.34 7.23 -10.04
CA VAL A 109 5.83 6.77 -11.34
C VAL A 109 6.50 7.91 -12.11
N ASP A 110 7.74 7.68 -12.56
CA ASP A 110 8.42 8.51 -13.58
C ASP A 110 8.49 7.73 -14.89
N GLN A 111 7.55 8.00 -15.78
CA GLN A 111 7.46 7.31 -17.08
C GLN A 111 8.65 7.65 -18.00
N ASN A 112 9.28 8.82 -17.84
CA ASN A 112 10.43 9.21 -18.68
C ASN A 112 11.69 8.40 -18.32
N ARG A 113 11.84 8.08 -17.05
CA ARG A 113 12.95 7.26 -16.54
C ARG A 113 12.63 5.77 -16.55
N GLY A 114 11.36 5.38 -16.68
CA GLY A 114 10.92 4.01 -16.49
C GLY A 114 11.16 3.54 -15.05
N THR A 115 10.81 4.39 -14.06
CA THR A 115 11.03 4.09 -12.64
C THR A 115 9.79 4.38 -11.79
N VAL A 116 9.67 3.64 -10.71
CA VAL A 116 8.66 3.87 -9.66
C VAL A 116 9.38 3.97 -8.32
N THR A 117 8.99 4.95 -7.50
CA THR A 117 9.54 5.18 -6.17
C THR A 117 8.43 5.00 -5.14
N THR A 118 8.71 4.37 -4.01
CA THR A 118 7.76 4.26 -2.90
C THR A 118 7.34 5.66 -2.43
N ILE A 119 6.07 5.80 -2.03
CA ILE A 119 5.55 7.12 -1.57
C ILE A 119 6.03 7.49 -0.15
N SER A 120 6.49 6.51 0.59
CA SER A 120 7.12 6.66 1.91
C SER A 120 8.32 5.76 2.00
N GLU A 121 9.00 5.82 3.12
CA GLU A 121 9.92 4.76 3.53
C GLU A 121 9.20 3.42 3.54
N VAL A 122 9.87 2.37 3.04
CA VAL A 122 9.31 1.02 3.02
C VAL A 122 8.91 0.58 4.42
N SER A 123 7.86 -0.22 4.53
CA SER A 123 7.37 -0.71 5.82
C SER A 123 8.20 -1.87 6.40
N GLY A 124 9.19 -2.34 5.67
CA GLY A 124 10.12 -3.41 6.04
C GLY A 124 11.04 -3.78 4.89
N TYR A 125 11.90 -4.74 5.13
CA TYR A 125 12.87 -5.28 4.16
C TYR A 125 12.46 -6.66 3.64
N GLY A 126 13.20 -7.21 2.69
CA GLY A 126 13.00 -8.52 2.10
C GLY A 126 12.74 -8.49 0.60
N MET A 127 11.76 -9.25 0.13
CA MET A 127 11.44 -9.37 -1.29
C MET A 127 10.48 -8.28 -1.75
N PHE A 128 10.86 -7.59 -2.82
CA PHE A 128 10.09 -6.56 -3.51
C PHE A 128 9.91 -6.91 -4.97
N THR A 129 8.78 -6.54 -5.53
CA THR A 129 8.56 -6.59 -6.98
C THR A 129 7.63 -5.47 -7.41
N LEU A 130 7.34 -5.40 -8.70
CA LEU A 130 6.39 -4.45 -9.26
C LEU A 130 4.99 -5.07 -9.28
N ALA A 131 3.99 -4.23 -9.15
CA ALA A 131 2.60 -4.66 -9.24
C ALA A 131 1.75 -3.60 -9.93
N LYS A 132 0.67 -4.03 -10.58
CA LYS A 132 -0.41 -3.18 -11.03
C LYS A 132 -1.43 -3.07 -9.91
N VAL A 133 -1.77 -1.86 -9.56
CA VAL A 133 -2.81 -1.58 -8.57
C VAL A 133 -4.04 -0.98 -9.21
N LYS A 134 -5.19 -1.29 -8.64
CA LYS A 134 -6.43 -0.59 -8.97
C LYS A 134 -6.33 0.83 -8.47
N LYS A 135 -6.61 1.81 -9.32
CA LYS A 135 -6.66 3.21 -8.89
C LYS A 135 -7.78 3.48 -7.89
N GLU A 136 -8.85 2.70 -7.98
CA GLU A 136 -10.06 2.82 -7.17
C GLU A 136 -10.62 1.42 -6.92
N GLU A 137 -10.88 1.08 -5.68
CA GLU A 137 -11.61 -0.14 -5.35
C GLU A 137 -13.11 0.16 -5.44
N VAL A 138 -13.72 -0.24 -6.57
CA VAL A 138 -15.19 -0.16 -6.72
C VAL A 138 -15.81 -1.33 -5.97
N LEU A 139 -16.43 -1.04 -4.85
CA LEU A 139 -17.14 -2.02 -4.05
C LEU A 139 -18.53 -2.36 -4.64
N ALA A 140 -19.14 -3.44 -4.16
CA ALA A 140 -20.51 -3.76 -4.52
C ALA A 140 -21.44 -2.54 -4.29
N LYS A 141 -22.36 -2.29 -5.22
CA LYS A 141 -23.31 -1.17 -5.19
C LYS A 141 -22.68 0.24 -5.41
N GLY A 142 -21.50 0.32 -6.01
CA GLY A 142 -20.94 1.60 -6.46
C GLY A 142 -20.18 2.39 -5.39
N LEU A 143 -19.86 1.80 -4.25
CA LEU A 143 -18.93 2.40 -3.29
C LEU A 143 -17.53 2.48 -3.88
N VAL A 144 -16.87 3.62 -3.74
CA VAL A 144 -15.48 3.81 -4.16
C VAL A 144 -14.63 4.18 -2.96
N VAL A 145 -13.56 3.42 -2.73
CA VAL A 145 -12.63 3.67 -1.61
C VAL A 145 -11.38 4.36 -2.13
N TYR A 146 -11.07 5.53 -1.57
CA TYR A 146 -9.86 6.30 -1.87
C TYR A 146 -8.80 6.02 -0.80
N ASN A 147 -7.77 5.28 -1.15
CA ASN A 147 -6.83 4.66 -0.22
C ASN A 147 -5.73 5.59 0.33
N SER A 148 -5.89 6.90 0.25
CA SER A 148 -4.92 7.89 0.71
C SER A 148 -5.55 8.94 1.62
N VAL A 149 -4.85 9.25 2.71
CA VAL A 149 -5.20 10.35 3.62
C VAL A 149 -3.99 11.24 3.83
N THR A 150 -4.15 12.53 3.60
CA THR A 150 -3.14 13.56 3.84
C THR A 150 -3.71 14.57 4.82
N PRO A 151 -3.60 14.36 6.14
CA PRO A 151 -4.28 15.15 7.16
C PRO A 151 -3.56 16.49 7.41
N ASN A 152 -3.53 17.37 6.39
CA ASN A 152 -2.88 18.69 6.42
C ASN A 152 -3.87 19.87 6.34
N GLN A 153 -5.18 19.59 6.22
CA GLN A 153 -6.27 20.57 6.17
C GLN A 153 -6.20 21.51 4.94
N ASP A 154 -5.69 21.01 3.81
CA ASP A 154 -5.65 21.75 2.54
C ASP A 154 -6.92 21.57 1.68
N GLY A 155 -7.85 20.75 2.14
CA GLY A 155 -9.10 20.40 1.44
C GLY A 155 -8.99 19.24 0.48
N THR A 156 -7.83 18.55 0.44
CA THR A 156 -7.61 17.41 -0.46
C THR A 156 -7.13 16.20 0.34
N ASN A 157 -7.89 15.11 0.31
CA ASN A 157 -7.58 13.87 1.04
C ASN A 157 -7.37 14.06 2.56
N ASP A 158 -8.00 15.05 3.16
CA ASP A 158 -7.87 15.33 4.61
C ASP A 158 -8.45 14.22 5.50
N PHE A 159 -9.25 13.35 4.93
CA PHE A 159 -9.85 12.21 5.63
C PHE A 159 -9.96 10.99 4.71
N PHE A 160 -10.16 9.83 5.29
CA PHE A 160 -10.37 8.58 4.55
C PHE A 160 -11.72 8.62 3.82
N PHE A 161 -11.69 8.94 2.53
CA PHE A 161 -12.88 9.14 1.74
C PHE A 161 -13.37 7.81 1.15
N ILE A 162 -14.65 7.51 1.40
CA ILE A 162 -15.37 6.38 0.84
C ILE A 162 -16.63 6.94 0.19
N ASP A 163 -16.57 7.14 -1.14
CA ASP A 163 -17.66 7.71 -1.92
C ASP A 163 -18.88 6.79 -1.90
N GLY A 164 -20.04 7.35 -1.64
CA GLY A 164 -21.33 6.64 -1.55
C GLY A 164 -21.60 5.96 -0.22
N ILE A 165 -20.69 6.00 0.77
CA ILE A 165 -20.90 5.31 2.07
C ILE A 165 -22.07 5.88 2.86
N SER A 166 -22.41 7.15 2.67
CA SER A 166 -23.54 7.80 3.33
C SER A 166 -24.89 7.19 2.96
N GLU A 167 -24.98 6.47 1.84
CA GLU A 167 -26.18 5.72 1.44
C GLU A 167 -26.37 4.44 2.27
N TYR A 168 -25.33 4.01 3.01
CA TYR A 168 -25.31 2.80 3.83
C TYR A 168 -25.04 3.12 5.31
N PRO A 169 -25.99 3.75 6.03
CA PRO A 169 -25.77 4.20 7.41
C PRO A 169 -25.55 3.08 8.42
N ASP A 170 -25.99 1.84 8.11
CA ASP A 170 -25.66 0.65 8.91
C ASP A 170 -24.29 0.10 8.45
N ASN A 171 -23.25 0.84 8.79
CA ASN A 171 -21.87 0.49 8.50
C ASN A 171 -20.99 0.57 9.76
N GLU A 172 -19.86 -0.10 9.69
CA GLU A 172 -18.80 -0.10 10.71
C GLU A 172 -17.43 -0.07 10.01
N LEU A 173 -16.60 0.89 10.37
CA LEU A 173 -15.22 1.01 9.90
C LEU A 173 -14.26 0.80 11.06
N VAL A 174 -13.28 -0.10 10.87
CA VAL A 174 -12.17 -0.35 11.82
C VAL A 174 -10.87 -0.19 11.07
N ILE A 175 -9.92 0.55 11.64
CA ILE A 175 -8.58 0.73 11.06
C ILE A 175 -7.54 0.17 12.03
N PHE A 176 -6.56 -0.52 11.46
CA PHE A 176 -5.46 -1.16 12.17
C PHE A 176 -4.11 -0.62 11.65
N ASN A 177 -3.14 -0.54 12.53
CA ASN A 177 -1.77 -0.33 12.10
C ASN A 177 -1.16 -1.61 11.53
N ARG A 178 0.07 -1.52 11.01
CA ARG A 178 0.82 -2.66 10.42
C ARG A 178 1.06 -3.83 11.38
N TRP A 179 0.92 -3.63 12.70
CA TRP A 179 1.05 -4.71 13.71
C TRP A 179 -0.30 -5.34 14.08
N GLY A 180 -1.37 -4.99 13.35
CA GLY A 180 -2.72 -5.49 13.66
C GLY A 180 -3.37 -4.83 14.87
N THR A 181 -2.77 -3.76 15.42
CA THR A 181 -3.37 -3.03 16.53
C THR A 181 -4.41 -2.05 16.01
N LYS A 182 -5.61 -2.10 16.58
CA LYS A 182 -6.69 -1.17 16.25
C LYS A 182 -6.32 0.25 16.66
N VAL A 183 -6.42 1.19 15.71
CA VAL A 183 -6.16 2.62 15.92
C VAL A 183 -7.39 3.48 15.78
N TYR A 184 -8.42 3.00 15.08
CA TYR A 184 -9.69 3.69 14.89
C TYR A 184 -10.85 2.71 14.76
N GLU A 185 -12.03 3.09 15.25
CA GLU A 185 -13.27 2.33 15.08
C GLU A 185 -14.46 3.28 15.16
N THR A 186 -15.39 3.16 14.21
CA THR A 186 -16.64 3.91 14.25
C THR A 186 -17.77 3.13 13.60
N LYS A 187 -19.02 3.52 13.93
CA LYS A 187 -20.23 3.09 13.25
C LYS A 187 -20.90 4.28 12.58
N GLY A 188 -21.57 4.03 11.47
CA GLY A 188 -22.18 5.10 10.68
C GLY A 188 -21.15 6.04 10.08
N TYR A 189 -20.02 5.50 9.62
CA TYR A 189 -19.03 6.27 8.86
C TYR A 189 -19.70 6.97 7.70
N ASN A 190 -19.34 8.23 7.43
CA ASN A 190 -19.95 9.02 6.37
C ASN A 190 -18.90 9.89 5.65
N GLU A 191 -19.34 10.82 4.82
CA GLU A 191 -18.48 11.66 3.98
C GLU A 191 -18.31 13.08 4.54
N THR A 192 -18.80 13.35 5.77
CA THR A 192 -18.90 14.74 6.27
C THR A 192 -18.34 14.95 7.66
N ASP A 193 -18.89 14.29 8.67
CA ASP A 193 -18.59 14.57 10.08
C ASP A 193 -18.11 13.36 10.88
N ASN A 194 -18.49 12.15 10.48
CA ASN A 194 -17.99 10.93 11.09
C ASN A 194 -16.92 10.27 10.19
N VAL A 195 -15.77 10.91 10.13
CA VAL A 195 -14.67 10.59 9.21
C VAL A 195 -13.37 10.32 9.95
N PHE A 196 -12.50 9.52 9.35
CA PHE A 196 -11.15 9.29 9.86
C PHE A 196 -10.18 10.29 9.26
N GLN A 197 -9.59 11.12 10.09
CA GLN A 197 -8.66 12.21 9.73
C GLN A 197 -7.19 11.90 10.11
N GLY A 198 -6.80 10.64 10.22
CA GLY A 198 -5.43 10.26 10.54
C GLY A 198 -5.06 10.38 12.03
N PHE A 199 -6.05 10.44 12.93
CA PHE A 199 -5.83 10.48 14.37
C PHE A 199 -6.23 9.18 15.06
N SER A 200 -5.46 8.77 16.08
CA SER A 200 -5.81 7.61 16.90
C SER A 200 -6.97 7.92 17.84
N GLN A 201 -7.93 7.01 17.90
CA GLN A 201 -9.04 7.09 18.86
C GLN A 201 -8.95 6.00 19.97
N VAL A 202 -7.94 5.13 19.89
CA VAL A 202 -7.83 4.00 20.82
C VAL A 202 -6.65 4.23 21.80
N PRO A 203 -6.90 4.29 23.12
CA PRO A 203 -5.90 4.64 24.13
C PRO A 203 -4.74 3.64 24.30
N SER A 204 -4.80 2.47 23.67
CA SER A 204 -3.90 1.36 23.96
C SER A 204 -2.51 1.44 23.30
N THR A 205 -2.31 2.31 22.31
CA THR A 205 -1.07 2.34 21.51
C THR A 205 -0.52 3.74 21.29
N TYR A 206 -1.40 4.74 21.21
CA TYR A 206 -1.08 6.15 21.07
C TYR A 206 -1.93 6.93 22.09
N ARG A 207 -1.54 8.15 22.42
CA ARG A 207 -2.43 9.03 23.18
C ARG A 207 -3.66 9.28 22.33
N ALA A 208 -4.85 9.25 22.95
CA ALA A 208 -6.07 9.63 22.24
C ALA A 208 -5.86 11.01 21.58
N GLU A 209 -6.28 11.13 20.30
CA GLU A 209 -6.11 12.32 19.48
C GLU A 209 -4.66 12.60 19.00
N GLU A 210 -3.75 11.63 19.09
CA GLU A 210 -2.42 11.78 18.51
C GLU A 210 -2.49 11.49 17.00
N LYS A 211 -1.82 12.34 16.20
CA LYS A 211 -1.66 12.14 14.74
C LYS A 211 -0.89 10.85 14.52
N LEU A 212 -1.43 9.99 13.69
CA LEU A 212 -0.80 8.71 13.36
C LEU A 212 0.41 8.94 12.43
N PRO A 213 1.50 8.18 12.60
CA PRO A 213 2.65 8.26 11.72
C PRO A 213 2.29 7.98 10.26
N ALA A 214 3.04 8.57 9.32
CA ALA A 214 2.97 8.20 7.92
C ALA A 214 3.22 6.69 7.74
N GLY A 215 2.49 6.09 6.81
CA GLY A 215 2.65 4.67 6.49
C GLY A 215 1.36 3.98 6.11
N THR A 216 1.47 2.67 5.90
CA THR A 216 0.35 1.81 5.52
C THR A 216 -0.40 1.33 6.76
N TYR A 217 -1.71 1.48 6.69
CA TYR A 217 -2.70 0.99 7.64
C TYR A 217 -3.65 0.05 6.91
N PHE A 218 -4.40 -0.74 7.65
CA PHE A 218 -5.37 -1.67 7.10
C PHE A 218 -6.75 -1.32 7.62
N TYR A 219 -7.76 -1.36 6.76
CA TYR A 219 -9.12 -1.14 7.17
C TYR A 219 -9.97 -2.40 7.00
N VAL A 220 -11.02 -2.48 7.81
CA VAL A 220 -12.12 -3.42 7.64
C VAL A 220 -13.41 -2.59 7.66
N LEU A 221 -14.10 -2.58 6.52
CA LEU A 221 -15.40 -1.96 6.34
C LEU A 221 -16.47 -3.04 6.32
N ARG A 222 -17.52 -2.87 7.12
CA ARG A 222 -18.75 -3.68 7.07
C ARG A 222 -19.88 -2.74 6.79
N TYR A 223 -20.77 -3.10 5.86
CA TYR A 223 -21.95 -2.31 5.57
C TYR A 223 -23.12 -3.20 5.15
N ARG A 224 -24.32 -2.74 5.46
CA ARG A 224 -25.57 -3.42 5.10
C ARG A 224 -26.13 -2.79 3.83
N TYR A 225 -26.53 -3.63 2.88
CA TYR A 225 -27.21 -3.19 1.66
C TYR A 225 -28.40 -4.12 1.34
N GLU A 226 -29.32 -3.63 0.51
CA GLU A 226 -30.38 -4.45 -0.07
C GLU A 226 -29.97 -4.85 -1.49
N ASP A 227 -30.08 -6.13 -1.80
CA ASP A 227 -29.86 -6.61 -3.17
C ASP A 227 -31.06 -6.30 -4.08
N GLU A 228 -30.99 -6.71 -5.34
CA GLU A 228 -32.05 -6.45 -6.34
C GLU A 228 -33.39 -7.11 -5.99
N ASP A 229 -33.34 -8.16 -5.18
CA ASP A 229 -34.53 -8.89 -4.70
C ASP A 229 -35.08 -8.29 -3.38
N GLY A 230 -34.50 -7.19 -2.88
CA GLY A 230 -34.87 -6.56 -1.61
C GLY A 230 -34.38 -7.32 -0.37
N THR A 231 -33.47 -8.29 -0.55
CA THR A 231 -32.88 -9.02 0.57
C THR A 231 -31.76 -8.23 1.20
N SER A 232 -31.84 -8.01 2.52
CA SER A 232 -30.78 -7.34 3.28
C SER A 232 -29.56 -8.24 3.42
N LYS A 233 -28.40 -7.77 2.97
CA LYS A 233 -27.11 -8.44 3.05
C LYS A 233 -26.08 -7.60 3.79
N MET A 234 -25.15 -8.29 4.47
CA MET A 234 -23.99 -7.67 5.10
C MET A 234 -22.76 -7.96 4.24
N GLU A 235 -22.11 -6.92 3.76
CA GLU A 235 -20.84 -7.01 3.05
C GLU A 235 -19.70 -6.69 4.02
N LYS A 236 -18.57 -7.39 3.86
CA LYS A 236 -17.34 -7.13 4.58
C LYS A 236 -16.20 -6.97 3.58
N ARG A 237 -15.54 -5.84 3.66
CA ARG A 237 -14.35 -5.53 2.86
C ARG A 237 -13.17 -5.24 3.77
N ALA A 238 -12.00 -5.65 3.32
CA ALA A 238 -10.74 -5.28 3.94
C ALA A 238 -9.80 -4.77 2.85
N GLY A 239 -9.06 -3.75 3.18
CA GLY A 239 -8.09 -3.14 2.27
C GLY A 239 -7.04 -2.39 3.06
N TYR A 240 -6.18 -1.68 2.34
CA TYR A 240 -5.21 -0.82 2.98
C TYR A 240 -5.57 0.67 2.82
N LEU A 241 -4.99 1.46 3.68
CA LEU A 241 -5.10 2.91 3.74
C LEU A 241 -3.70 3.46 3.94
N TYR A 242 -3.29 4.40 3.11
CA TYR A 242 -2.03 5.10 3.27
C TYR A 242 -2.23 6.45 3.96
N ILE A 243 -1.51 6.69 5.04
CA ILE A 243 -1.47 8.00 5.70
C ILE A 243 -0.17 8.68 5.31
N ASN A 244 -0.29 9.84 4.63
CA ASN A 244 0.83 10.73 4.36
C ASN A 244 0.85 11.83 5.44
N ALA A 245 1.88 11.84 6.27
CA ALA A 245 2.00 12.81 7.36
C ALA A 245 2.83 14.04 6.99
N ASN A 246 3.23 14.20 5.73
CA ASN A 246 3.98 15.37 5.30
C ASN A 246 3.09 16.62 5.38
N ASP A 247 3.55 17.56 6.20
CA ASP A 247 3.01 18.93 6.32
C ASP A 247 3.33 19.77 5.09
#